data_a2a390db7452fb0edf12361c2b59835b
#
_entry.id   a2a390db7452fb0edf12361c2b59835b
#
_cell.length_a   1.000
_cell.length_b   1.000
_cell.length_c   1.000
_cell.angle_alpha   90.00
_cell.angle_beta   90.00
_cell.angle_gamma   90.00
#
_symmetry.space_group_name_H-M   'P 1'
#
loop_
_entity.id
_entity.type
_entity.pdbx_description
1 polymer ?
#
loop_
_entity_poly.entity_id
_entity_poly.type
_entity_poly.pdbx_seq_one_letter_code
_entity_poly.pdbx_strand_id
1 'polypeptide(L)'
;THCISSAASDVYKRQDLERRIIASPPGLCPVDMTASFLKLFHAQTCGKCVPCRIGLGVLEDMLEDVLDGKATLETLSLIERTAKAIYDSADCAIGYEAGRMVLKGLEGFREDFIEHITNGHCSCHLEQPVPCVALCPAGVDVPGYISLIADERYADAVKLIRKDNPFVTSCALVCEHPCETKCRRNFVDDAVNIRGLKRYAADHCGLVPP
;
A
#
# COMPACT_ATOMS: atom_id res chain seq x y z
N THR A 1 12.01 30.64 -9.90
CA THR A 1 11.56 31.03 -8.50
C THR A 1 10.35 30.23 -8.03
N HIS A 2 9.53 29.65 -8.90
CA HIS A 2 8.38 28.81 -8.53
C HIS A 2 8.73 27.40 -7.98
N CYS A 3 9.92 26.88 -8.29
CA CYS A 3 10.35 25.57 -7.83
C CYS A 3 10.66 25.49 -6.32
N ILE A 4 11.00 26.61 -5.69
CA ILE A 4 11.48 26.63 -4.29
C ILE A 4 10.32 26.67 -3.28
N SER A 5 9.20 27.32 -3.59
CA SER A 5 8.07 27.43 -2.65
C SER A 5 7.19 26.17 -2.62
N SER A 6 7.05 25.45 -3.73
CA SER A 6 6.39 24.13 -3.74
C SER A 6 7.26 23.07 -3.06
N ALA A 7 8.59 23.10 -3.27
CA ALA A 7 9.52 22.16 -2.66
C ALA A 7 9.51 22.20 -1.11
N ALA A 8 9.35 23.37 -0.50
CA ALA A 8 9.28 23.48 0.97
C ALA A 8 8.01 22.83 1.54
N SER A 9 6.85 23.05 0.93
CA SER A 9 5.58 22.41 1.32
C SER A 9 5.63 20.89 1.14
N ASP A 10 6.29 20.43 0.05
CA ASP A 10 6.43 19.02 -0.25
C ASP A 10 7.44 18.31 0.67
N VAL A 11 8.47 19.01 1.16
CA VAL A 11 9.41 18.49 2.16
C VAL A 11 8.70 18.20 3.49
N TYR A 12 7.78 19.06 3.95
CA TYR A 12 7.00 18.81 5.17
C TYR A 12 6.07 17.60 5.00
N LYS A 13 5.38 17.49 3.88
CA LYS A 13 4.55 16.32 3.58
C LYS A 13 5.37 15.03 3.53
N ARG A 14 6.60 15.09 3.01
CA ARG A 14 7.52 13.94 2.93
C ARG A 14 8.04 13.51 4.29
N GLN A 15 8.39 14.45 5.18
CA GLN A 15 8.80 14.12 6.55
C GLN A 15 7.66 13.45 7.33
N ASP A 16 6.43 13.90 7.14
CA ASP A 16 5.25 13.26 7.75
C ASP A 16 5.01 11.86 7.15
N LEU A 17 5.20 11.71 5.85
CA LEU A 17 5.12 10.44 5.15
C LEU A 17 6.23 9.47 5.62
N GLU A 18 7.48 9.94 5.77
CA GLU A 18 8.61 9.17 6.31
C GLU A 18 8.32 8.69 7.75
N ARG A 19 7.78 9.55 8.61
CA ARG A 19 7.35 9.17 9.96
C ARG A 19 6.22 8.13 9.94
N ARG A 20 5.32 8.20 8.96
CA ARG A 20 4.24 7.23 8.79
C ARG A 20 4.72 5.89 8.28
N ILE A 21 5.79 5.84 7.46
CA ILE A 21 6.43 4.59 7.08
C ILE A 21 7.07 3.93 8.28
N ILE A 22 7.86 4.68 9.06
CA ILE A 22 8.53 4.19 10.26
C ILE A 22 7.50 3.76 11.32
N ALA A 23 6.37 4.46 11.40
CA ALA A 23 5.23 4.14 12.28
C ALA A 23 4.16 3.29 11.58
N SER A 24 4.47 2.71 10.41
CA SER A 24 3.50 1.95 9.63
C SER A 24 2.96 0.80 10.45
N PRO A 25 1.64 0.66 10.55
CA PRO A 25 1.07 -0.49 11.22
C PRO A 25 1.51 -1.77 10.51
N PRO A 26 1.75 -2.84 11.27
CA PRO A 26 2.08 -4.13 10.71
C PRO A 26 1.05 -4.55 9.64
N GLY A 27 1.51 -5.16 8.57
CA GLY A 27 0.67 -5.61 7.44
C GLY A 27 0.73 -4.75 6.18
N LEU A 28 1.62 -3.74 6.10
CA LEU A 28 1.98 -3.07 4.84
C LEU A 28 3.27 -3.70 4.29
N CYS A 29 3.29 -4.00 3.00
CA CYS A 29 4.50 -4.48 2.34
C CYS A 29 5.54 -3.35 2.27
N PRO A 30 6.72 -3.50 2.90
CA PRO A 30 7.75 -2.47 2.88
C PRO A 30 8.30 -2.21 1.49
N VAL A 31 8.34 -3.24 0.64
CA VAL A 31 8.81 -3.15 -0.75
C VAL A 31 7.85 -2.30 -1.57
N ASP A 32 6.55 -2.59 -1.50
CA ASP A 32 5.52 -1.82 -2.20
C ASP A 32 5.48 -0.37 -1.71
N MET A 33 5.64 -0.15 -0.40
CA MET A 33 5.77 1.20 0.15
C MET A 33 6.95 1.94 -0.43
N THR A 34 8.12 1.32 -0.48
CA THR A 34 9.33 1.92 -1.04
C THR A 34 9.15 2.26 -2.51
N ALA A 35 8.56 1.36 -3.31
CA ALA A 35 8.23 1.60 -4.71
C ALA A 35 7.22 2.74 -4.90
N SER A 36 6.16 2.77 -4.10
CA SER A 36 5.14 3.82 -4.14
C SER A 36 5.70 5.20 -3.81
N PHE A 37 6.63 5.27 -2.85
CA PHE A 37 7.36 6.51 -2.55
C PHE A 37 8.23 6.95 -3.69
N LEU A 38 8.97 6.02 -4.28
CA LEU A 38 9.83 6.34 -5.40
C LEU A 38 9.03 6.91 -6.58
N LYS A 39 7.88 6.31 -6.90
CA LYS A 39 6.93 6.82 -7.91
C LYS A 39 6.45 8.24 -7.59
N LEU A 40 6.13 8.52 -6.33
CA LEU A 40 5.74 9.86 -5.89
C LEU A 40 6.86 10.88 -6.10
N PHE A 41 8.11 10.53 -5.76
CA PHE A 41 9.26 11.39 -6.01
C PHE A 41 9.52 11.58 -7.50
N HIS A 42 9.45 10.50 -8.30
CA HIS A 42 9.67 10.55 -9.73
C HIS A 42 8.64 11.48 -10.42
N ALA A 43 7.37 11.39 -10.06
CA ALA A 43 6.33 12.26 -10.58
C ALA A 43 6.54 13.77 -10.28
N GLN A 44 7.34 14.09 -9.24
CA GLN A 44 7.64 15.47 -8.85
C GLN A 44 8.98 16.00 -9.40
N THR A 45 9.70 15.21 -10.20
CA THR A 45 10.98 15.63 -10.74
C THR A 45 10.82 16.68 -11.82
N CYS A 46 11.79 17.60 -11.87
CA CYS A 46 11.85 18.59 -12.96
C CYS A 46 12.55 18.07 -14.24
N GLY A 47 13.11 16.85 -14.21
CA GLY A 47 13.82 16.21 -15.33
C GLY A 47 15.16 16.85 -15.74
N LYS A 48 15.68 17.83 -14.97
CA LYS A 48 16.89 18.58 -15.31
C LYS A 48 18.16 17.72 -15.22
N CYS A 49 18.38 17.07 -14.07
CA CYS A 49 19.58 16.27 -13.85
C CYS A 49 19.39 14.81 -14.25
N VAL A 50 20.48 14.17 -14.67
CA VAL A 50 20.48 12.78 -15.14
C VAL A 50 20.05 11.79 -14.05
N PRO A 51 20.48 11.93 -12.79
CA PRO A 51 20.06 11.04 -11.72
C PRO A 51 18.54 10.94 -11.57
N CYS A 52 17.82 12.06 -11.66
CA CYS A 52 16.36 12.05 -11.62
C CYS A 52 15.75 11.56 -12.93
N ARG A 53 16.19 12.12 -14.07
CA ARG A 53 15.56 11.86 -15.37
C ARG A 53 15.65 10.41 -15.83
N ILE A 54 16.76 9.74 -15.52
CA ILE A 54 17.01 8.35 -15.93
C ILE A 54 17.08 7.43 -14.71
N GLY A 55 17.81 7.83 -13.67
CA GLY A 55 18.11 6.97 -12.54
C GLY A 55 16.89 6.57 -11.73
N LEU A 56 15.91 7.47 -11.52
CA LEU A 56 14.69 7.13 -10.79
C LEU A 56 13.81 6.16 -11.57
N GLY A 57 13.71 6.31 -12.91
CA GLY A 57 12.97 5.35 -13.73
C GLY A 57 13.57 3.95 -13.68
N VAL A 58 14.89 3.85 -13.84
CA VAL A 58 15.60 2.55 -13.73
C VAL A 58 15.42 1.93 -12.34
N LEU A 59 15.43 2.75 -11.29
CA LEU A 59 15.24 2.29 -9.91
C LEU A 59 13.79 1.81 -9.69
N GLU A 60 12.81 2.48 -10.30
CA GLU A 60 11.41 2.13 -10.29
C GLU A 60 11.16 0.78 -10.96
N ASP A 61 11.70 0.58 -12.17
CA ASP A 61 11.61 -0.69 -12.90
C ASP A 61 12.20 -1.86 -12.09
N MET A 62 13.37 -1.65 -11.45
CA MET A 62 13.99 -2.67 -10.60
C MET A 62 13.15 -3.01 -9.36
N LEU A 63 12.48 -2.03 -8.74
CA LEU A 63 11.59 -2.28 -7.61
C LEU A 63 10.29 -2.98 -8.05
N GLU A 64 9.78 -2.68 -9.23
CA GLU A 64 8.67 -3.42 -9.83
C GLU A 64 9.06 -4.88 -10.11
N ASP A 65 10.25 -5.14 -10.62
CA ASP A 65 10.77 -6.50 -10.81
C ASP A 65 10.86 -7.27 -9.49
N VAL A 66 11.20 -6.61 -8.37
CA VAL A 66 11.16 -7.23 -7.04
C VAL A 66 9.74 -7.58 -6.64
N LEU A 67 8.78 -6.67 -6.84
CA LEU A 67 7.37 -6.90 -6.52
C LEU A 67 6.75 -8.02 -7.36
N ASP A 68 7.14 -8.10 -8.63
CA ASP A 68 6.69 -9.13 -9.58
C ASP A 68 7.39 -10.50 -9.39
N GLY A 69 8.38 -10.58 -8.48
CA GLY A 69 9.16 -11.80 -8.26
C GLY A 69 10.11 -12.16 -9.42
N LYS A 70 10.44 -11.20 -10.28
CA LYS A 70 11.36 -11.37 -11.42
C LYS A 70 12.82 -11.03 -11.08
N ALA A 71 13.03 -10.31 -9.98
CA ALA A 71 14.33 -9.84 -9.56
C ALA A 71 15.22 -10.97 -9.01
N THR A 72 16.53 -10.73 -9.01
CA THR A 72 17.53 -11.61 -8.42
C THR A 72 18.25 -10.92 -7.25
N LEU A 73 19.04 -11.66 -6.46
CA LEU A 73 19.86 -11.06 -5.42
C LEU A 73 20.90 -10.07 -5.97
N GLU A 74 21.32 -10.24 -7.23
CA GLU A 74 22.17 -9.27 -7.91
C GLU A 74 21.41 -7.96 -8.19
N THR A 75 20.13 -8.04 -8.51
CA THR A 75 19.23 -6.88 -8.69
C THR A 75 19.18 -6.06 -7.40
N LEU A 76 19.13 -6.70 -6.23
CA LEU A 76 19.13 -6.00 -4.94
C LEU A 76 20.40 -5.17 -4.74
N SER A 77 21.56 -5.74 -5.08
CA SER A 77 22.85 -5.02 -5.03
C SER A 77 22.90 -3.86 -6.04
N LEU A 78 22.24 -4.01 -7.18
CA LEU A 78 22.14 -2.97 -8.20
C LEU A 78 21.21 -1.84 -7.74
N ILE A 79 20.08 -2.14 -7.12
CA ILE A 79 19.18 -1.15 -6.50
C ILE A 79 19.94 -0.31 -5.48
N GLU A 80 20.68 -0.95 -4.57
CA GLU A 80 21.46 -0.27 -3.54
C GLU A 80 22.52 0.68 -4.14
N ARG A 81 23.28 0.21 -5.14
CA ARG A 81 24.28 1.03 -5.84
C ARG A 81 23.65 2.19 -6.61
N THR A 82 22.54 1.93 -7.30
CA THR A 82 21.83 2.95 -8.08
C THR A 82 21.22 4.01 -7.17
N ALA A 83 20.57 3.60 -6.09
CA ALA A 83 20.01 4.52 -5.10
C ALA A 83 21.10 5.38 -4.45
N LYS A 84 22.26 4.79 -4.14
CA LYS A 84 23.42 5.51 -3.62
C LYS A 84 23.98 6.50 -4.64
N ALA A 85 24.12 6.11 -5.91
CA ALA A 85 24.59 6.99 -6.97
C ALA A 85 23.65 8.18 -7.17
N ILE A 86 22.31 7.97 -7.10
CA ILE A 86 21.33 9.05 -7.18
C ILE A 86 21.45 9.97 -5.95
N TYR A 87 21.57 9.41 -4.75
CA TYR A 87 21.75 10.18 -3.53
C TYR A 87 22.99 11.10 -3.59
N ASP A 88 24.10 10.57 -4.06
CA ASP A 88 25.39 11.28 -4.10
C ASP A 88 25.49 12.29 -5.25
N SER A 89 24.71 12.16 -6.33
CA SER A 89 24.85 12.94 -7.56
C SER A 89 23.66 13.82 -7.94
N ALA A 90 22.55 13.75 -7.21
CA ALA A 90 21.38 14.57 -7.51
C ALA A 90 21.59 16.04 -7.12
N ASP A 91 21.16 16.96 -7.99
CA ASP A 91 21.36 18.40 -7.80
C ASP A 91 20.45 19.02 -6.74
N CYS A 92 19.40 18.34 -6.29
CA CYS A 92 18.39 18.89 -5.37
C CYS A 92 17.76 17.85 -4.47
N ALA A 93 17.03 18.36 -3.47
CA ALA A 93 16.36 17.55 -2.45
C ALA A 93 15.47 16.43 -3.01
N ILE A 94 14.81 16.63 -4.15
CA ILE A 94 13.92 15.61 -4.72
C ILE A 94 14.71 14.35 -5.08
N GLY A 95 15.84 14.50 -5.75
CA GLY A 95 16.65 13.36 -6.17
C GLY A 95 17.36 12.67 -5.01
N TYR A 96 18.07 13.41 -4.16
CA TYR A 96 18.80 12.76 -3.06
C TYR A 96 17.85 12.16 -2.00
N GLU A 97 16.68 12.77 -1.73
CA GLU A 97 15.69 12.19 -0.84
C GLU A 97 15.07 10.91 -1.41
N ALA A 98 14.81 10.87 -2.72
CA ALA A 98 14.35 9.66 -3.38
C ALA A 98 15.35 8.51 -3.21
N GLY A 99 16.64 8.76 -3.50
CA GLY A 99 17.71 7.78 -3.27
C GLY A 99 17.83 7.37 -1.79
N ARG A 100 17.79 8.35 -0.88
CA ARG A 100 17.84 8.10 0.57
C ARG A 100 16.68 7.22 1.06
N MET A 101 15.47 7.44 0.56
CA MET A 101 14.29 6.65 0.97
C MET A 101 14.42 5.18 0.55
N VAL A 102 14.92 4.92 -0.66
CA VAL A 102 15.18 3.54 -1.11
C VAL A 102 16.27 2.89 -0.26
N LEU A 103 17.37 3.60 0.04
CA LEU A 103 18.44 3.08 0.91
C LEU A 103 17.92 2.76 2.31
N LYS A 104 17.10 3.62 2.91
CA LYS A 104 16.47 3.35 4.21
C LYS A 104 15.49 2.17 4.16
N GLY A 105 14.73 2.03 3.07
CA GLY A 105 13.86 0.87 2.86
C GLY A 105 14.67 -0.43 2.84
N LEU A 106 15.78 -0.44 2.10
CA LEU A 106 16.69 -1.60 2.04
C LEU A 106 17.38 -1.88 3.37
N GLU A 107 17.80 -0.84 4.11
CA GLU A 107 18.45 -1.00 5.42
C GLU A 107 17.47 -1.56 6.46
N GLY A 108 16.25 -1.04 6.50
CA GLY A 108 15.25 -1.40 7.51
C GLY A 108 14.52 -2.72 7.25
N PHE A 109 14.37 -3.11 5.97
CA PHE A 109 13.50 -4.20 5.55
C PHE A 109 14.17 -5.15 4.55
N ARG A 110 15.48 -5.34 4.65
CA ARG A 110 16.26 -6.16 3.71
C ARG A 110 15.73 -7.58 3.58
N GLU A 111 15.23 -8.14 4.68
CA GLU A 111 14.67 -9.49 4.71
C GLU A 111 13.39 -9.59 3.87
N ASP A 112 12.52 -8.59 3.93
CA ASP A 112 11.29 -8.53 3.11
C ASP A 112 11.61 -8.46 1.62
N PHE A 113 12.64 -7.70 1.22
CA PHE A 113 13.12 -7.67 -0.17
C PHE A 113 13.64 -9.03 -0.63
N ILE A 114 14.42 -9.72 0.21
CA ILE A 114 14.93 -11.06 -0.09
C ILE A 114 13.77 -12.06 -0.19
N GLU A 115 12.77 -11.95 0.67
CA GLU A 115 11.59 -12.79 0.65
C GLU A 115 10.78 -12.63 -0.63
N HIS A 116 10.56 -11.40 -1.10
CA HIS A 116 9.95 -11.15 -2.41
C HIS A 116 10.72 -11.79 -3.56
N ILE A 117 12.05 -11.70 -3.54
CA ILE A 117 12.90 -12.29 -4.58
C ILE A 117 12.84 -13.82 -4.55
N THR A 118 12.80 -14.43 -3.37
CA THR A 118 12.86 -15.89 -3.22
C THR A 118 11.49 -16.56 -3.37
N ASN A 119 10.44 -15.95 -2.83
CA ASN A 119 9.11 -16.53 -2.73
C ASN A 119 8.10 -15.89 -3.72
N GLY A 120 8.47 -14.80 -4.40
CA GLY A 120 7.60 -14.03 -5.27
C GLY A 120 6.58 -13.15 -4.52
N HIS A 121 6.58 -13.15 -3.20
CA HIS A 121 5.70 -12.36 -2.32
C HIS A 121 6.30 -12.25 -0.93
N CYS A 122 5.88 -11.24 -0.15
CA CYS A 122 6.26 -11.17 1.26
C CYS A 122 5.20 -11.83 2.16
N SER A 123 5.64 -12.29 3.33
CA SER A 123 4.78 -12.89 4.37
C SER A 123 4.15 -11.84 5.30
N CYS A 124 4.51 -10.56 5.18
CA CYS A 124 4.05 -9.51 6.09
C CYS A 124 2.52 -9.32 6.15
N HIS A 125 1.78 -9.89 5.20
CA HIS A 125 0.31 -9.86 5.17
C HIS A 125 -0.38 -11.09 5.75
N LEU A 126 0.35 -12.19 5.95
CA LEU A 126 -0.25 -13.49 6.25
C LEU A 126 -0.66 -13.64 7.72
N GLU A 127 0.00 -12.95 8.65
CA GLU A 127 -0.22 -13.13 10.08
C GLU A 127 -1.02 -12.00 10.76
N GLN A 128 -1.28 -10.89 10.07
CA GLN A 128 -1.99 -9.77 10.68
C GLN A 128 -3.24 -9.38 9.89
N PRO A 129 -4.40 -9.45 10.52
CA PRO A 129 -5.63 -9.02 9.86
C PRO A 129 -5.58 -7.52 9.55
N VAL A 130 -6.07 -7.15 8.38
CA VAL A 130 -6.23 -5.74 8.01
C VAL A 130 -7.14 -5.02 9.03
N PRO A 131 -6.96 -3.70 9.27
CA PRO A 131 -7.69 -2.99 10.32
C PRO A 131 -9.21 -3.17 10.28
N CYS A 132 -9.81 -3.27 9.09
CA CYS A 132 -11.24 -3.47 8.94
C CYS A 132 -11.71 -4.86 9.43
N VAL A 133 -10.86 -5.89 9.35
CA VAL A 133 -11.12 -7.23 9.91
C VAL A 133 -10.83 -7.24 11.40
N ALA A 134 -9.67 -6.70 11.82
CA ALA A 134 -9.23 -6.67 13.21
C ALA A 134 -10.20 -5.91 14.13
N LEU A 135 -10.80 -4.82 13.64
CA LEU A 135 -11.77 -4.01 14.39
C LEU A 135 -13.21 -4.51 14.29
N CYS A 136 -13.46 -5.48 13.41
CA CYS A 136 -14.79 -6.08 13.32
C CYS A 136 -15.02 -7.01 14.52
N PRO A 137 -16.03 -6.77 15.39
CA PRO A 137 -16.29 -7.65 16.54
C PRO A 137 -16.60 -9.09 16.14
N ALA A 138 -17.10 -9.30 14.93
CA ALA A 138 -17.38 -10.62 14.36
C ALA A 138 -16.25 -11.20 13.52
N GLY A 139 -15.12 -10.46 13.32
CA GLY A 139 -14.00 -10.92 12.55
C GLY A 139 -14.27 -11.17 11.05
N VAL A 140 -15.32 -10.56 10.50
CA VAL A 140 -15.75 -10.81 9.11
C VAL A 140 -14.65 -10.44 8.13
N ASP A 141 -14.40 -11.28 7.13
CA ASP A 141 -13.47 -10.99 6.02
C ASP A 141 -14.02 -9.87 5.14
N VAL A 142 -13.71 -8.62 5.54
CA VAL A 142 -14.17 -7.41 4.85
C VAL A 142 -13.57 -7.27 3.46
N PRO A 143 -12.26 -7.45 3.22
CA PRO A 143 -11.70 -7.39 1.88
C PRO A 143 -12.29 -8.44 0.95
N GLY A 144 -12.46 -9.66 1.43
CA GLY A 144 -12.98 -10.76 0.63
C GLY A 144 -14.39 -10.49 0.10
N TYR A 145 -15.33 -10.07 0.96
CA TYR A 145 -16.68 -9.81 0.46
C TYR A 145 -16.77 -8.53 -0.40
N ILE A 146 -15.91 -7.52 -0.17
CA ILE A 146 -15.86 -6.33 -1.03
C ILE A 146 -15.38 -6.70 -2.44
N SER A 147 -14.37 -7.56 -2.55
CA SER A 147 -13.92 -8.08 -3.85
C SER A 147 -15.03 -8.82 -4.58
N LEU A 148 -15.77 -9.70 -3.89
CA LEU A 148 -16.91 -10.40 -4.48
C LEU A 148 -18.04 -9.45 -4.92
N ILE A 149 -18.25 -8.35 -4.19
CA ILE A 149 -19.21 -7.31 -4.60
C ILE A 149 -18.73 -6.59 -5.85
N ALA A 150 -17.45 -6.30 -5.98
CA ALA A 150 -16.87 -5.68 -7.18
C ALA A 150 -17.02 -6.58 -8.42
N ASP A 151 -16.98 -7.89 -8.22
CA ASP A 151 -17.24 -8.91 -9.27
C ASP A 151 -18.75 -9.20 -9.47
N GLU A 152 -19.65 -8.41 -8.86
CA GLU A 152 -21.11 -8.58 -8.91
C GLU A 152 -21.62 -9.94 -8.34
N ARG A 153 -20.79 -10.63 -7.56
CA ARG A 153 -21.07 -11.94 -6.96
C ARG A 153 -21.73 -11.79 -5.58
N TYR A 154 -22.86 -11.10 -5.49
CA TYR A 154 -23.51 -10.72 -4.22
C TYR A 154 -23.90 -11.91 -3.35
N ALA A 155 -24.37 -13.01 -3.97
CA ALA A 155 -24.72 -14.24 -3.25
C ALA A 155 -23.51 -14.86 -2.53
N ASP A 156 -22.36 -14.89 -3.19
CA ASP A 156 -21.12 -15.42 -2.61
C ASP A 156 -20.56 -14.47 -1.55
N ALA A 157 -20.68 -13.15 -1.74
CA ALA A 157 -20.34 -12.17 -0.72
C ALA A 157 -21.16 -12.38 0.56
N VAL A 158 -22.48 -12.58 0.45
CA VAL A 158 -23.34 -12.86 1.60
C VAL A 158 -23.00 -14.20 2.26
N LYS A 159 -22.69 -15.26 1.49
CA LYS A 159 -22.21 -16.53 2.04
C LYS A 159 -20.91 -16.36 2.83
N LEU A 160 -19.96 -15.57 2.29
CA LEU A 160 -18.71 -15.29 2.98
C LEU A 160 -18.95 -14.57 4.31
N ILE A 161 -19.79 -13.55 4.32
CA ILE A 161 -20.14 -12.82 5.55
C ILE A 161 -20.83 -13.74 6.57
N ARG A 162 -21.69 -14.67 6.11
CA ARG A 162 -22.44 -15.58 7.00
C ARG A 162 -21.57 -16.57 7.76
N LYS A 163 -20.35 -16.82 7.33
CA LYS A 163 -19.40 -17.66 8.08
C LYS A 163 -19.17 -17.15 9.50
N ASP A 164 -19.09 -15.81 9.64
CA ASP A 164 -18.76 -15.15 10.91
C ASP A 164 -19.91 -14.34 11.48
N ASN A 165 -20.88 -13.95 10.63
CA ASN A 165 -22.03 -13.14 11.01
C ASN A 165 -23.31 -13.62 10.29
N PRO A 166 -24.15 -14.42 10.94
CA PRO A 166 -25.38 -14.96 10.33
C PRO A 166 -26.44 -13.89 10.04
N PHE A 167 -26.40 -12.74 10.73
CA PHE A 167 -27.40 -11.67 10.63
C PHE A 167 -26.94 -10.52 9.72
N VAL A 168 -26.61 -10.81 8.46
CA VAL A 168 -26.01 -9.86 7.52
C VAL A 168 -26.84 -8.59 7.37
N THR A 169 -28.14 -8.72 7.09
CA THR A 169 -29.05 -7.60 6.87
C THR A 169 -29.23 -6.74 8.12
N SER A 170 -29.52 -7.37 9.26
CA SER A 170 -29.69 -6.65 10.53
C SER A 170 -28.41 -5.93 10.94
N CYS A 171 -27.27 -6.62 10.84
CA CYS A 171 -25.97 -6.01 11.13
C CYS A 171 -25.65 -4.86 10.18
N ALA A 172 -26.00 -4.97 8.89
CA ALA A 172 -25.79 -3.88 7.92
C ALA A 172 -26.61 -2.61 8.24
N LEU A 173 -27.69 -2.75 9.01
CA LEU A 173 -28.55 -1.62 9.42
C LEU A 173 -28.06 -0.95 10.70
N VAL A 174 -27.64 -1.73 11.71
CA VAL A 174 -27.40 -1.23 13.08
C VAL A 174 -25.93 -1.18 13.49
N CYS A 175 -25.01 -1.69 12.67
CA CYS A 175 -23.59 -1.75 13.00
C CYS A 175 -22.98 -0.33 13.11
N GLU A 176 -22.22 -0.09 14.19
CA GLU A 176 -21.44 1.15 14.42
C GLU A 176 -20.26 1.31 13.45
N HIS A 177 -20.01 0.33 12.58
CA HIS A 177 -18.98 0.29 11.53
C HIS A 177 -17.57 0.75 11.95
N PRO A 178 -16.97 0.22 13.03
CA PRO A 178 -15.65 0.60 13.47
C PRO A 178 -14.56 0.32 12.41
N CYS A 179 -14.83 -0.58 11.48
CA CYS A 179 -13.96 -0.88 10.33
C CYS A 179 -13.72 0.34 9.42
N GLU A 180 -14.68 1.26 9.30
CA GLU A 180 -14.56 2.46 8.48
C GLU A 180 -13.70 3.52 9.16
N THR A 181 -13.73 3.64 10.49
CA THR A 181 -12.98 4.65 11.24
C THR A 181 -11.46 4.49 11.09
N LYS A 182 -10.98 3.26 10.90
CA LYS A 182 -9.57 2.91 10.70
C LYS A 182 -9.29 2.38 9.30
N CYS A 183 -10.18 2.67 8.36
CA CYS A 183 -9.94 2.33 6.97
C CYS A 183 -8.65 3.00 6.47
N ARG A 184 -7.76 2.22 5.87
CA ARG A 184 -6.50 2.76 5.31
C ARG A 184 -6.73 3.77 4.21
N ARG A 185 -7.88 3.68 3.53
CA ARG A 185 -8.24 4.63 2.50
C ARG A 185 -8.39 6.07 3.02
N ASN A 186 -8.71 6.25 4.30
CA ASN A 186 -8.71 7.57 4.96
C ASN A 186 -7.37 8.32 4.87
N PHE A 187 -6.26 7.64 4.55
CA PHE A 187 -4.97 8.29 4.32
C PHE A 187 -4.80 8.84 2.90
N VAL A 188 -5.67 8.46 1.98
CA VAL A 188 -5.64 8.84 0.56
C VAL A 188 -6.78 9.79 0.21
N ASP A 189 -8.00 9.39 0.56
CA ASP A 189 -9.25 10.13 0.30
C ASP A 189 -10.25 9.86 1.45
N ASP A 190 -11.31 9.11 1.22
CA ASP A 190 -12.34 8.77 2.19
C ASP A 190 -12.40 7.27 2.47
N ALA A 191 -12.91 6.90 3.66
CA ALA A 191 -13.13 5.50 4.00
C ALA A 191 -14.03 4.81 2.97
N VAL A 192 -13.73 3.54 2.69
CA VAL A 192 -14.65 2.68 1.94
C VAL A 192 -15.96 2.56 2.75
N ASN A 193 -17.10 2.79 2.10
CA ASN A 193 -18.42 2.61 2.72
C ASN A 193 -18.73 1.11 2.91
N ILE A 194 -18.05 0.50 3.86
CA ILE A 194 -18.05 -0.95 4.11
C ILE A 194 -19.44 -1.44 4.53
N ARG A 195 -20.09 -0.68 5.42
CA ARG A 195 -21.45 -0.98 5.86
C ARG A 195 -22.47 -0.85 4.73
N GLY A 196 -22.36 0.19 3.92
CA GLY A 196 -23.20 0.39 2.75
C GLY A 196 -23.07 -0.72 1.72
N LEU A 197 -21.84 -1.14 1.43
CA LEU A 197 -21.57 -2.27 0.52
C LEU A 197 -22.16 -3.59 1.05
N LYS A 198 -22.00 -3.86 2.36
CA LYS A 198 -22.61 -5.02 3.00
C LYS A 198 -24.15 -5.00 2.86
N ARG A 199 -24.76 -3.83 3.06
CA ARG A 199 -26.20 -3.66 2.88
C ARG A 199 -26.61 -3.90 1.43
N TYR A 200 -25.87 -3.31 0.49
CA TYR A 200 -26.14 -3.48 -0.94
C TYR A 200 -26.08 -4.95 -1.37
N ALA A 201 -25.06 -5.69 -0.94
CA ALA A 201 -24.96 -7.13 -1.20
C ALA A 201 -26.14 -7.91 -0.60
N ALA A 202 -26.55 -7.61 0.62
CA ALA A 202 -27.69 -8.25 1.26
C ALA A 202 -29.03 -8.01 0.54
N ASP A 203 -29.21 -6.81 -0.03
CA ASP A 203 -30.44 -6.44 -0.76
C ASP A 203 -30.47 -7.03 -2.19
N HIS A 204 -29.30 -7.37 -2.77
CA HIS A 204 -29.17 -7.84 -4.15
C HIS A 204 -28.78 -9.34 -4.27
N CYS A 205 -28.55 -10.03 -3.17
CA CYS A 205 -28.08 -11.43 -3.19
C CYS A 205 -29.15 -12.45 -3.61
N GLY A 206 -30.43 -12.06 -3.72
CA GLY A 206 -31.52 -13.00 -3.95
C GLY A 206 -31.72 -13.98 -2.78
N LEU A 207 -32.30 -15.14 -3.06
CA LEU A 207 -32.46 -16.21 -2.09
C LEU A 207 -31.12 -16.96 -1.92
N VAL A 208 -30.40 -16.65 -0.86
CA VAL A 208 -29.19 -17.39 -0.45
C VAL A 208 -29.60 -18.40 0.61
N PRO A 209 -29.48 -19.71 0.33
CA PRO A 209 -29.81 -20.73 1.34
C PRO A 209 -28.94 -20.56 2.59
N PRO A 210 -29.40 -21.01 3.74
CA PRO A 210 -28.70 -20.90 5.01
C PRO A 210 -27.36 -21.64 5.00
#